data_6059049ceac7971f44a9d613ea3a4fc8
#
_entry.id   6059049ceac7971f44a9d613ea3a4fc8
#
_cell.length_a   1.000
_cell.length_b   1.000
_cell.length_c   1.000
_cell.angle_alpha   90.00
_cell.angle_beta   90.00
_cell.angle_gamma   90.00
#
_symmetry.space_group_name_H-M   'P 1'
#
loop_
_entity.id
_entity.type
_entity.pdbx_description
1 polymer ?
#
loop_
_entity_poly.entity_id
_entity_poly.type
_entity_poly.pdbx_seq_one_letter_code
_entity_poly.pdbx_strand_id
1 'polypeptide(L)'
;KILKLNNGNADHENRSTFIKYETTDGKQIVYETYKLLQCKKPILTEMDYNFKWSGSIMPKITSDLQDVINIVDEKNPDMYDKAILKFKKPLHYNQNSVLHFKAELDDVDGKSLPHVETRVTDEIDIIHYRIILKHKSETYDKNAILERCKMNSNMSSNFEKIKEIAFDKNTKSYEYHLLNPEVQYYYRITWEK
;
A
#
# COMPACT_ATOMS: atom_id res chain seq x y z
N LYS A 1 17.98 -27.15 -18.13
CA LYS A 1 17.25 -26.46 -17.04
C LYS A 1 15.83 -26.21 -17.54
N ILE A 2 14.90 -27.03 -17.11
CA ILE A 2 13.47 -26.83 -17.39
C ILE A 2 13.09 -25.56 -16.58
N LEU A 3 12.73 -24.49 -17.31
CA LEU A 3 12.03 -23.36 -16.71
C LEU A 3 10.81 -23.95 -15.99
N LYS A 4 10.82 -23.91 -14.67
CA LYS A 4 9.57 -24.01 -13.92
C LYS A 4 8.75 -22.79 -14.35
N LEU A 5 7.92 -22.98 -15.34
CA LEU A 5 6.78 -22.10 -15.58
C LEU A 5 5.98 -22.19 -14.29
N ASN A 6 6.07 -21.17 -13.45
CA ASN A 6 5.20 -21.06 -12.29
C ASN A 6 3.77 -21.11 -12.81
N ASN A 7 3.03 -22.13 -12.39
CA ASN A 7 1.62 -22.31 -12.70
C ASN A 7 0.71 -21.27 -12.01
N GLY A 8 1.28 -20.17 -11.52
CA GLY A 8 0.57 -18.99 -11.09
C GLY A 8 0.71 -17.93 -12.17
N ASN A 9 -0.39 -17.48 -12.72
CA ASN A 9 -0.50 -16.43 -13.74
C ASN A 9 -0.10 -15.02 -13.24
N ALA A 10 0.90 -14.90 -12.41
CA ALA A 10 1.38 -13.60 -11.95
C ALA A 10 2.23 -12.96 -13.06
N ASP A 11 1.80 -11.78 -13.51
CA ASP A 11 2.51 -10.99 -14.52
C ASP A 11 3.87 -10.52 -14.04
N HIS A 12 4.07 -10.49 -12.73
CA HIS A 12 5.25 -10.02 -12.03
C HIS A 12 5.37 -10.66 -10.65
N GLU A 13 6.56 -10.60 -10.07
CA GLU A 13 6.82 -10.84 -8.66
C GLU A 13 7.10 -9.50 -7.96
N ASN A 14 6.49 -9.27 -6.82
CA ASN A 14 6.79 -8.12 -5.96
C ASN A 14 7.87 -8.53 -4.94
N ARG A 15 9.05 -7.89 -5.00
CA ARG A 15 10.17 -8.18 -4.10
C ARG A 15 10.13 -7.38 -2.83
N SER A 16 9.75 -6.11 -2.95
CA SER A 16 9.61 -5.23 -1.78
C SER A 16 8.56 -4.16 -2.04
N THR A 17 7.92 -3.71 -0.97
CA THR A 17 6.99 -2.58 -1.01
C THR A 17 7.36 -1.58 0.08
N PHE A 18 7.58 -0.33 -0.31
CA PHE A 18 7.65 0.80 0.60
C PHE A 18 6.32 1.55 0.56
N ILE A 19 5.74 1.82 1.72
CA ILE A 19 4.47 2.54 1.88
C ILE A 19 4.73 3.73 2.77
N LYS A 20 4.43 4.91 2.26
CA LYS A 20 4.49 6.16 2.99
C LYS A 20 3.09 6.77 3.10
N TYR A 21 2.70 7.10 4.32
CA TYR A 21 1.53 7.91 4.63
C TYR A 21 2.01 9.17 5.33
N GLU A 22 1.64 10.32 4.86
CA GLU A 22 2.05 11.60 5.45
C GLU A 22 0.87 12.56 5.54
N THR A 23 0.68 13.16 6.70
CA THR A 23 -0.29 14.24 6.89
C THR A 23 0.29 15.36 7.75
N THR A 24 0.03 16.61 7.36
CA THR A 24 0.49 17.80 8.06
C THR A 24 -0.53 18.35 9.04
N ASP A 25 -1.82 18.13 8.79
CA ASP A 25 -2.94 18.71 9.52
C ASP A 25 -4.01 17.66 9.93
N GLY A 26 -3.79 16.40 9.59
CA GLY A 26 -4.73 15.30 9.83
C GLY A 26 -5.86 15.19 8.79
N LYS A 27 -5.91 16.09 7.80
CA LYS A 27 -6.94 16.11 6.74
C LYS A 27 -6.34 15.95 5.34
N GLN A 28 -5.32 16.73 5.04
CA GLN A 28 -4.56 16.61 3.81
C GLN A 28 -3.55 15.49 3.96
N ILE A 29 -3.68 14.44 3.14
CA ILE A 29 -2.90 13.22 3.24
C ILE A 29 -2.21 12.95 1.91
N VAL A 30 -0.95 12.58 1.97
CA VAL A 30 -0.20 12.03 0.85
C VAL A 30 0.09 10.56 1.16
N TYR A 31 -0.42 9.69 0.31
CA TYR A 31 -0.13 8.26 0.34
C TYR A 31 0.74 7.90 -0.86
N GLU A 32 1.89 7.30 -0.63
CA GLU A 32 2.83 6.87 -1.66
C GLU A 32 3.20 5.41 -1.48
N THR A 33 3.31 4.70 -2.59
CA THR A 33 3.80 3.32 -2.61
C THR A 33 4.86 3.16 -3.70
N TYR A 34 5.96 2.53 -3.33
CA TYR A 34 7.01 2.06 -4.24
C TYR A 34 7.10 0.54 -4.15
N LYS A 35 6.91 -0.15 -5.27
CA LYS A 35 7.04 -1.61 -5.34
C LYS A 35 8.19 -1.99 -6.25
N LEU A 36 9.17 -2.72 -5.73
CA LEU A 36 10.20 -3.33 -6.55
C LEU A 36 9.66 -4.60 -7.18
N LEU A 37 9.50 -4.60 -8.49
CA LEU A 37 8.90 -5.66 -9.27
C LEU A 37 9.93 -6.36 -10.14
N GLN A 38 9.75 -7.66 -10.35
CA GLN A 38 10.39 -8.41 -11.41
C GLN A 38 9.35 -8.91 -12.42
N CYS A 39 9.51 -8.53 -13.69
CA CYS A 39 8.60 -8.93 -14.76
C CYS A 39 8.66 -10.45 -15.00
N LYS A 40 7.51 -11.12 -15.08
CA LYS A 40 7.37 -12.57 -15.36
C LYS A 40 6.66 -12.86 -16.68
N LYS A 41 6.26 -11.82 -17.41
CA LYS A 41 5.76 -11.90 -18.78
C LYS A 41 6.88 -11.64 -19.80
N PRO A 42 6.74 -12.09 -21.04
CA PRO A 42 7.63 -11.71 -22.12
C PRO A 42 7.75 -10.18 -22.27
N ILE A 43 6.61 -9.49 -22.20
CA ILE A 43 6.50 -8.03 -22.25
C ILE A 43 5.39 -7.58 -21.30
N LEU A 44 5.69 -6.57 -20.48
CA LEU A 44 4.75 -5.91 -19.58
C LEU A 44 4.79 -4.40 -19.86
N THR A 45 3.67 -3.84 -20.31
CA THR A 45 3.56 -2.43 -20.70
C THR A 45 2.85 -1.56 -19.67
N GLU A 46 1.97 -2.18 -18.88
CA GLU A 46 1.13 -1.49 -17.90
C GLU A 46 0.76 -2.43 -16.76
N MET A 47 0.35 -1.88 -15.65
CA MET A 47 -0.13 -2.62 -14.49
C MET A 47 -1.31 -1.93 -13.83
N ASP A 48 -2.23 -2.73 -13.32
CA ASP A 48 -3.30 -2.28 -12.45
C ASP A 48 -2.77 -2.08 -11.03
N TYR A 49 -3.06 -0.92 -10.44
CA TYR A 49 -2.87 -0.66 -9.02
C TYR A 49 -4.24 -0.52 -8.35
N ASN A 50 -4.60 -1.52 -7.55
CA ASN A 50 -5.85 -1.51 -6.79
C ASN A 50 -5.65 -0.73 -5.50
N PHE A 51 -6.58 0.18 -5.19
CA PHE A 51 -6.56 0.97 -3.96
C PHE A 51 -7.99 1.10 -3.40
N LYS A 52 -8.10 1.43 -2.13
CA LYS A 52 -9.36 1.72 -1.47
C LYS A 52 -9.19 2.93 -0.57
N TRP A 53 -10.12 3.86 -0.67
CA TRP A 53 -10.16 5.05 0.14
C TRP A 53 -11.48 5.14 0.89
N SER A 54 -11.44 5.48 2.18
CA SER A 54 -12.64 5.56 3.03
C SER A 54 -13.26 6.95 3.10
N GLY A 55 -12.58 7.98 2.60
CA GLY A 55 -13.11 9.36 2.52
C GLY A 55 -14.09 9.53 1.36
N SER A 56 -14.76 10.69 1.32
CA SER A 56 -15.83 10.98 0.36
C SER A 56 -15.34 11.49 -1.00
N ILE A 57 -14.14 12.06 -1.05
CA ILE A 57 -13.59 12.69 -2.26
C ILE A 57 -12.62 11.72 -2.92
N MET A 58 -12.82 11.48 -4.22
CA MET A 58 -11.91 10.64 -5.00
C MET A 58 -10.48 11.18 -4.96
N PRO A 59 -9.47 10.35 -4.62
CA PRO A 59 -8.08 10.77 -4.57
C PRO A 59 -7.56 11.28 -5.92
N LYS A 60 -6.69 12.28 -5.87
CA LYS A 60 -5.89 12.64 -7.05
C LYS A 60 -4.71 11.70 -7.17
N ILE A 61 -4.73 10.87 -8.21
CA ILE A 61 -3.71 9.84 -8.45
C ILE A 61 -2.66 10.33 -9.42
N THR A 62 -1.39 10.14 -9.07
CA THR A 62 -0.22 10.47 -9.88
C THR A 62 0.87 9.41 -9.75
N SER A 63 1.87 9.45 -10.63
CA SER A 63 3.10 8.68 -10.50
C SER A 63 4.26 9.47 -11.11
N ASP A 64 5.43 9.42 -10.46
CA ASP A 64 6.65 10.05 -10.98
C ASP A 64 7.35 9.15 -12.01
N LEU A 65 7.07 7.84 -11.95
CA LEU A 65 7.79 6.83 -12.75
C LEU A 65 6.95 6.27 -13.91
N GLN A 66 5.63 6.23 -13.77
CA GLN A 66 4.70 5.73 -14.77
C GLN A 66 3.76 6.84 -15.24
N ASP A 67 3.11 6.62 -16.38
CA ASP A 67 1.99 7.46 -16.81
C ASP A 67 0.69 6.87 -16.27
N VAL A 68 -0.10 7.67 -15.57
CA VAL A 68 -1.45 7.27 -15.13
C VAL A 68 -2.39 7.45 -16.31
N ILE A 69 -2.78 6.35 -16.96
CA ILE A 69 -3.57 6.40 -18.20
C ILE A 69 -5.06 6.27 -17.98
N ASN A 70 -5.48 5.69 -16.87
CA ASN A 70 -6.88 5.59 -16.50
C ASN A 70 -7.05 5.40 -14.99
N ILE A 71 -8.18 5.88 -14.47
CA ILE A 71 -8.65 5.65 -13.10
C ILE A 71 -10.07 5.12 -13.19
N VAL A 72 -10.30 3.94 -12.62
CA VAL A 72 -11.62 3.32 -12.55
C VAL A 72 -12.13 3.48 -11.12
N ASP A 73 -13.20 4.27 -10.97
CA ASP A 73 -13.93 4.47 -9.73
C ASP A 73 -15.05 3.41 -9.68
N GLU A 74 -14.85 2.39 -8.85
CA GLU A 74 -15.82 1.32 -8.68
C GLU A 74 -16.98 1.78 -7.78
N LYS A 75 -18.20 1.71 -8.30
CA LYS A 75 -19.40 2.14 -7.56
C LYS A 75 -19.79 1.14 -6.47
N ASN A 76 -19.29 -0.09 -6.55
CA ASN A 76 -19.54 -1.10 -5.53
C ASN A 76 -18.54 -0.93 -4.37
N PRO A 77 -19.00 -0.63 -3.13
CA PRO A 77 -18.13 -0.40 -1.98
C PRO A 77 -17.29 -1.64 -1.57
N ASP A 78 -17.65 -2.84 -2.06
CA ASP A 78 -16.89 -4.06 -1.81
C ASP A 78 -15.73 -4.26 -2.80
N MET A 79 -15.71 -3.48 -3.88
CA MET A 79 -14.65 -3.51 -4.89
C MET A 79 -13.56 -2.49 -4.58
N TYR A 80 -12.39 -2.70 -5.18
CA TYR A 80 -11.28 -1.76 -5.13
C TYR A 80 -11.33 -0.85 -6.35
N ASP A 81 -11.10 0.43 -6.14
CA ASP A 81 -10.77 1.36 -7.20
C ASP A 81 -9.44 0.95 -7.85
N LYS A 82 -9.24 1.37 -9.09
CA LYS A 82 -8.11 0.95 -9.88
C LYS A 82 -7.46 2.12 -10.61
N ALA A 83 -6.14 2.21 -10.53
CA ALA A 83 -5.34 3.07 -11.39
C ALA A 83 -4.55 2.19 -12.38
N ILE A 84 -4.59 2.53 -13.66
CA ILE A 84 -3.80 1.86 -14.68
C ILE A 84 -2.52 2.66 -14.90
N LEU A 85 -1.38 2.05 -14.57
CA LEU A 85 -0.05 2.66 -14.59
C LEU A 85 0.75 2.07 -15.77
N LYS A 86 1.03 2.90 -16.77
CA LYS A 86 1.79 2.53 -17.97
C LYS A 86 3.27 2.81 -17.77
N PHE A 87 4.11 1.81 -18.01
CA PHE A 87 5.55 1.98 -17.98
C PHE A 87 6.03 2.84 -19.16
N LYS A 88 6.94 3.79 -18.90
CA LYS A 88 7.55 4.64 -19.95
C LYS A 88 8.32 3.81 -20.99
N LYS A 89 8.81 2.64 -20.59
CA LYS A 89 9.42 1.62 -21.45
C LYS A 89 8.85 0.26 -21.06
N PRO A 90 8.48 -0.60 -22.03
CA PRO A 90 8.05 -1.96 -21.76
C PRO A 90 9.11 -2.71 -20.94
N LEU A 91 8.66 -3.51 -19.98
CA LEU A 91 9.53 -4.41 -19.24
C LEU A 91 9.53 -5.78 -19.91
N HIS A 92 10.69 -6.37 -20.03
CA HIS A 92 10.86 -7.72 -20.53
C HIS A 92 11.03 -8.72 -19.40
N TYR A 93 10.89 -10.00 -19.74
CA TYR A 93 11.03 -11.10 -18.78
C TYR A 93 12.31 -10.97 -17.94
N ASN A 94 12.17 -11.14 -16.62
CA ASN A 94 13.20 -10.99 -15.58
C ASN A 94 13.77 -9.57 -15.38
N GLN A 95 13.29 -8.57 -16.10
CA GLN A 95 13.69 -7.20 -15.79
C GLN A 95 13.04 -6.74 -14.47
N ASN A 96 13.84 -6.02 -13.67
CA ASN A 96 13.37 -5.34 -12.48
C ASN A 96 12.94 -3.92 -12.82
N SER A 97 11.92 -3.44 -12.14
CA SER A 97 11.46 -2.06 -12.20
C SER A 97 10.83 -1.64 -10.89
N VAL A 98 10.69 -0.34 -10.69
CA VAL A 98 9.94 0.22 -9.58
C VAL A 98 8.58 0.69 -10.12
N LEU A 99 7.49 0.22 -9.53
CA LEU A 99 6.17 0.78 -9.70
C LEU A 99 5.95 1.84 -8.62
N HIS A 100 5.56 3.04 -9.01
CA HIS A 100 5.25 4.14 -8.11
C HIS A 100 3.78 4.54 -8.24
N PHE A 101 3.12 4.66 -7.10
CA PHE A 101 1.76 5.15 -6.99
C PHE A 101 1.72 6.23 -5.91
N LYS A 102 1.13 7.38 -6.22
CA LYS A 102 0.90 8.46 -5.28
C LYS A 102 -0.55 8.90 -5.34
N ALA A 103 -1.17 9.01 -4.16
CA ALA A 103 -2.52 9.54 -3.97
C ALA A 103 -2.47 10.76 -3.06
N GLU A 104 -3.02 11.87 -3.52
CA GLU A 104 -3.33 13.05 -2.71
C GLU A 104 -4.78 12.93 -2.26
N LEU A 105 -5.00 12.85 -0.95
CA LEU A 105 -6.28 12.54 -0.31
C LEU A 105 -6.72 13.74 0.51
N ASP A 106 -8.01 14.04 0.47
CA ASP A 106 -8.62 15.09 1.27
C ASP A 106 -9.73 14.51 2.14
N ASP A 107 -9.48 14.47 3.46
CA ASP A 107 -10.43 13.98 4.48
C ASP A 107 -11.24 15.15 5.09
N VAL A 108 -11.88 15.93 4.24
CA VAL A 108 -12.65 17.14 4.66
C VAL A 108 -13.71 16.78 5.69
N ASP A 109 -14.36 15.65 5.54
CA ASP A 109 -15.45 15.19 6.39
C ASP A 109 -14.99 14.33 7.58
N GLY A 110 -13.67 14.07 7.70
CA GLY A 110 -13.09 13.36 8.84
C GLY A 110 -13.44 11.88 8.91
N LYS A 111 -13.93 11.29 7.80
CA LYS A 111 -14.36 9.89 7.75
C LYS A 111 -13.24 8.89 7.53
N SER A 112 -12.05 9.36 7.14
CA SER A 112 -10.92 8.45 6.93
C SER A 112 -10.58 7.69 8.21
N LEU A 113 -10.33 6.41 8.05
CA LEU A 113 -9.90 5.56 9.16
C LEU A 113 -8.40 5.71 9.37
N PRO A 114 -7.93 5.80 10.63
CA PRO A 114 -6.52 6.03 10.96
C PRO A 114 -5.70 4.73 10.82
N HIS A 115 -5.65 4.19 9.63
CA HIS A 115 -4.83 3.02 9.34
C HIS A 115 -4.29 3.03 7.91
N VAL A 116 -3.23 2.28 7.71
CA VAL A 116 -2.71 1.87 6.41
C VAL A 116 -2.75 0.36 6.33
N GLU A 117 -3.38 -0.17 5.28
CA GLU A 117 -3.58 -1.59 5.07
C GLU A 117 -2.89 -2.07 3.78
N THR A 118 -2.34 -3.27 3.84
CA THR A 118 -1.71 -3.94 2.70
C THR A 118 -2.23 -5.37 2.60
N ARG A 119 -2.61 -5.73 1.39
CA ARG A 119 -3.00 -7.09 1.04
C ARG A 119 -1.78 -7.85 0.50
N VAL A 120 -1.46 -9.00 1.08
CA VAL A 120 -0.37 -9.89 0.65
C VAL A 120 -0.97 -11.10 -0.06
N THR A 121 -0.99 -11.06 -1.40
CA THR A 121 -1.49 -12.16 -2.25
C THR A 121 -0.38 -13.11 -2.68
N ASP A 122 0.83 -12.59 -2.78
CA ASP A 122 2.00 -13.29 -3.30
C ASP A 122 3.18 -13.11 -2.36
N GLU A 123 4.20 -13.95 -2.49
CA GLU A 123 5.42 -13.83 -1.70
C GLU A 123 6.08 -12.48 -1.92
N ILE A 124 6.49 -11.86 -0.82
CA ILE A 124 7.21 -10.60 -0.77
C ILE A 124 8.24 -10.65 0.37
N ASP A 125 9.45 -10.18 0.12
CA ASP A 125 10.52 -10.29 1.12
C ASP A 125 10.34 -9.26 2.25
N ILE A 126 9.87 -8.04 1.91
CA ILE A 126 9.75 -6.95 2.88
C ILE A 126 8.64 -5.97 2.52
N ILE A 127 7.88 -5.54 3.53
CA ILE A 127 7.02 -4.35 3.46
C ILE A 127 7.54 -3.33 4.47
N HIS A 128 7.93 -2.16 4.00
CA HIS A 128 8.35 -1.06 4.84
C HIS A 128 7.22 -0.03 4.95
N TYR A 129 6.73 0.18 6.15
CA TYR A 129 5.73 1.20 6.48
C TYR A 129 6.39 2.41 7.12
N ARG A 130 6.02 3.60 6.65
CA ARG A 130 6.37 4.87 7.25
C ARG A 130 5.16 5.78 7.30
N ILE A 131 4.67 6.07 8.50
CA ILE A 131 3.46 6.85 8.75
C ILE A 131 3.88 8.13 9.49
N ILE A 132 3.76 9.28 8.83
CA ILE A 132 4.23 10.59 9.32
C ILE A 132 3.02 11.44 9.69
N LEU A 133 2.90 11.78 10.97
CA LEU A 133 1.79 12.54 11.54
C LEU A 133 2.28 13.89 12.07
N LYS A 134 2.62 14.82 11.17
CA LYS A 134 3.24 16.11 11.51
C LYS A 134 2.39 16.98 12.43
N HIS A 135 1.06 16.80 12.41
CA HIS A 135 0.10 17.54 13.26
C HIS A 135 0.13 17.10 14.73
N LYS A 136 0.72 15.95 15.05
CA LYS A 136 0.77 15.47 16.43
C LYS A 136 1.68 16.37 17.28
N SER A 137 1.24 16.61 18.54
CA SER A 137 1.98 17.44 19.49
C SER A 137 3.29 16.77 19.95
N GLU A 138 4.18 17.55 20.53
CA GLU A 138 5.44 17.04 21.13
C GLU A 138 5.18 16.09 22.32
N THR A 139 4.00 16.18 22.93
CA THR A 139 3.58 15.31 24.05
C THR A 139 2.90 14.04 23.60
N TYR A 140 2.65 13.88 22.30
CA TYR A 140 2.02 12.67 21.77
C TYR A 140 2.97 11.47 21.95
N ASP A 141 2.44 10.38 22.56
CA ASP A 141 3.23 9.21 22.97
C ASP A 141 2.48 7.88 22.73
N LYS A 142 1.41 7.92 21.92
CA LYS A 142 0.62 6.72 21.66
C LYS A 142 1.32 5.79 20.68
N ASN A 143 1.28 4.49 20.99
CA ASN A 143 1.77 3.45 20.08
C ASN A 143 0.75 3.20 18.97
N ALA A 144 1.24 2.91 17.76
CA ALA A 144 0.43 2.26 16.74
C ALA A 144 0.45 0.75 16.93
N ILE A 145 -0.54 0.08 16.34
CA ILE A 145 -0.69 -1.37 16.43
C ILE A 145 -0.55 -1.97 15.02
N LEU A 146 0.42 -2.87 14.85
CA LEU A 146 0.46 -3.75 13.69
C LEU A 146 -0.47 -4.93 13.95
N GLU A 147 -1.36 -5.15 13.03
CA GLU A 147 -2.37 -6.21 13.06
C GLU A 147 -2.38 -6.99 11.76
N ARG A 148 -2.88 -8.21 11.78
CA ARG A 148 -3.16 -8.99 10.58
C ARG A 148 -4.50 -9.70 10.64
N CYS A 149 -5.05 -10.00 9.47
CA CYS A 149 -6.27 -10.77 9.31
C CYS A 149 -6.16 -11.68 8.09
N LYS A 150 -6.62 -12.93 8.19
CA LYS A 150 -6.64 -13.86 7.06
C LYS A 150 -7.70 -13.44 6.05
N MET A 151 -7.37 -13.45 4.74
CA MET A 151 -8.24 -12.91 3.68
C MET A 151 -9.63 -13.56 3.59
N ASN A 152 -9.77 -14.83 3.98
CA ASN A 152 -11.05 -15.54 3.89
C ASN A 152 -11.87 -15.49 5.20
N SER A 153 -11.48 -14.67 6.16
CA SER A 153 -12.22 -14.44 7.39
C SER A 153 -13.12 -13.21 7.27
N ASN A 154 -14.21 -13.15 8.04
CA ASN A 154 -15.03 -11.93 8.17
C ASN A 154 -14.13 -10.77 8.65
N MET A 155 -13.75 -9.87 7.74
CA MET A 155 -12.74 -8.83 7.96
C MET A 155 -13.07 -7.87 9.11
N SER A 156 -14.35 -7.69 9.43
CA SER A 156 -14.78 -6.68 10.43
C SER A 156 -14.43 -7.01 11.88
N SER A 157 -14.04 -8.25 12.20
CA SER A 157 -13.89 -8.68 13.61
C SER A 157 -12.62 -9.48 13.94
N ASN A 158 -11.78 -9.83 12.98
CA ASN A 158 -10.75 -10.86 13.16
C ASN A 158 -9.31 -10.39 12.96
N PHE A 159 -9.04 -9.09 13.14
CA PHE A 159 -7.64 -8.62 13.16
C PHE A 159 -6.99 -9.02 14.48
N GLU A 160 -5.91 -9.77 14.39
CA GLU A 160 -5.07 -10.12 15.53
C GLU A 160 -3.89 -9.16 15.66
N LYS A 161 -3.65 -8.67 16.87
CA LYS A 161 -2.50 -7.81 17.16
C LYS A 161 -1.21 -8.63 17.07
N ILE A 162 -0.26 -8.12 16.28
CA ILE A 162 1.07 -8.70 16.15
C ILE A 162 2.05 -7.95 17.07
N LYS A 163 2.03 -6.61 17.02
CA LYS A 163 3.04 -5.80 17.69
C LYS A 163 2.55 -4.37 17.93
N GLU A 164 3.11 -3.72 18.95
CA GLU A 164 3.06 -2.27 19.10
C GLU A 164 4.28 -1.61 18.47
N ILE A 165 4.06 -0.44 17.87
CA ILE A 165 5.07 0.38 17.21
C ILE A 165 5.11 1.72 17.94
N ALA A 166 6.24 2.05 18.53
CA ALA A 166 6.40 3.29 19.24
C ALA A 166 6.43 4.49 18.28
N PHE A 167 5.87 5.61 18.71
CA PHE A 167 5.94 6.87 17.97
C PHE A 167 7.32 7.52 18.17
N ASP A 168 8.00 7.79 17.07
CA ASP A 168 9.22 8.61 17.11
C ASP A 168 8.83 10.10 17.10
N LYS A 169 9.05 10.77 18.23
CA LYS A 169 8.73 12.18 18.41
C LYS A 169 9.59 13.11 17.56
N ASN A 170 10.83 12.70 17.23
CA ASN A 170 11.75 13.52 16.45
C ASN A 170 11.31 13.61 14.99
N THR A 171 10.90 12.47 14.44
CA THR A 171 10.43 12.38 13.04
C THR A 171 8.90 12.48 12.93
N LYS A 172 8.20 12.52 14.07
CA LYS A 172 6.72 12.48 14.16
C LYS A 172 6.14 11.33 13.36
N SER A 173 6.69 10.14 13.51
CA SER A 173 6.31 8.99 12.67
C SER A 173 6.29 7.66 13.41
N TYR A 174 5.57 6.72 12.81
CA TYR A 174 5.73 5.29 13.04
C TYR A 174 6.49 4.70 11.87
N GLU A 175 7.45 3.83 12.15
CA GLU A 175 8.22 3.13 11.12
C GLU A 175 8.34 1.65 11.46
N TYR A 176 8.08 0.78 10.49
CA TYR A 176 8.15 -0.65 10.69
C TYR A 176 8.52 -1.40 9.41
N HIS A 177 9.40 -2.37 9.56
CA HIS A 177 9.82 -3.29 8.49
C HIS A 177 9.22 -4.67 8.79
N LEU A 178 8.22 -5.06 8.01
CA LEU A 178 7.60 -6.37 8.07
C LEU A 178 8.34 -7.30 7.12
N LEU A 179 9.09 -8.26 7.69
CA LEU A 179 9.89 -9.22 6.93
C LEU A 179 9.09 -10.49 6.65
N ASN A 180 9.17 -11.00 5.43
CA ASN A 180 8.54 -12.24 4.98
C ASN A 180 7.08 -12.37 5.44
N PRO A 181 6.20 -11.40 5.11
CA PRO A 181 4.81 -11.48 5.51
C PRO A 181 4.14 -12.72 4.89
N GLU A 182 3.29 -13.37 5.67
CA GLU A 182 2.55 -14.53 5.19
C GLU A 182 1.57 -14.15 4.07
N VAL A 183 1.54 -14.95 3.00
CA VAL A 183 0.57 -14.79 1.91
C VAL A 183 -0.86 -15.09 2.38
N GLN A 184 -1.85 -14.53 1.70
CA GLN A 184 -3.27 -14.62 2.04
C GLN A 184 -3.65 -13.93 3.35
N TYR A 185 -2.88 -12.89 3.74
CA TYR A 185 -3.20 -12.02 4.86
C TYR A 185 -3.31 -10.56 4.45
N TYR A 186 -4.16 -9.82 5.17
CA TYR A 186 -4.13 -8.38 5.29
C TYR A 186 -3.24 -8.03 6.46
N TYR A 187 -2.37 -7.04 6.29
CA TYR A 187 -1.59 -6.40 7.35
C TYR A 187 -1.96 -4.95 7.41
N ARG A 188 -2.20 -4.42 8.60
CA ARG A 188 -2.47 -3.00 8.76
C ARG A 188 -1.74 -2.44 9.98
N ILE A 189 -1.39 -1.16 9.89
CA ILE A 189 -0.93 -0.38 11.04
C ILE A 189 -2.03 0.62 11.35
N THR A 190 -2.55 0.54 12.56
CA THR A 190 -3.63 1.41 13.08
C THR A 190 -3.06 2.30 14.18
N TRP A 191 -3.42 3.58 14.17
CA TRP A 191 -3.02 4.56 15.17
C TRP A 191 -4.22 5.33 15.74
N GLU A 192 -4.01 6.08 16.81
CA GLU A 192 -5.04 6.93 17.40
C GLU A 192 -5.15 8.24 16.59
N LYS A 193 -6.41 8.61 16.20
CA LYS A 193 -6.73 9.80 15.40
C LYS A 193 -6.52 11.10 16.15
#